data_5ea334aafc133421b790a4364125d176
#
_entry.id   5ea334aafc133421b790a4364125d176
#
_cell.length_a   1.000
_cell.length_b   1.000
_cell.length_c   1.000
_cell.angle_alpha   90.00
_cell.angle_beta   90.00
_cell.angle_gamma   90.00
#
_symmetry.space_group_name_H-M   'P 1'
#
loop_
_entity.id
_entity.type
_entity.pdbx_description
1 polymer ?
#
loop_
_entity_poly.entity_id
_entity_poly.type
_entity_poly.pdbx_seq_one_letter_code
_entity_poly.pdbx_strand_id
1 'polypeptide(L)'
;DMTLIKFIKSFISYTLKILLVLIIAGSYWKLELSGLAAIVASAGVAIGLALQGSLSNFAGGFIILLLRPFKVGDYIQTGQFEGTVEQIGVFYTSLTTIDNKVVLIPNGSLSNGSLVNYSAKDTRRVDLVFAVSYESDILKVRGILKDIVQQHRLVLDYPEPFVGLLEQADSSLNFAVRVWVNTPDYWTVYFDLLEEVKLRFDKEEISIPYPQIDLHLKQMIK
;
A
#
# COMPACT_ATOMS: atom_id res chain seq x y z
N ASP A 1 23.65 -23.01 8.07
CA ASP A 1 23.34 -23.75 9.30
C ASP A 1 23.59 -25.25 9.06
N MET A 2 24.53 -25.83 9.81
CA MET A 2 24.91 -27.26 9.71
C MET A 2 23.72 -28.21 9.94
N THR A 3 22.75 -27.78 10.75
CA THR A 3 21.54 -28.57 11.05
C THR A 3 20.65 -28.68 9.81
N LEU A 4 20.45 -27.57 9.08
CA LEU A 4 19.67 -27.52 7.85
C LEU A 4 20.29 -28.41 6.76
N ILE A 5 21.62 -28.33 6.59
CA ILE A 5 22.35 -29.14 5.60
C ILE A 5 22.18 -30.63 5.91
N LYS A 6 22.32 -31.04 7.20
CA LYS A 6 22.13 -32.42 7.63
C LYS A 6 20.70 -32.90 7.39
N PHE A 7 19.70 -32.05 7.70
CA PHE A 7 18.29 -32.36 7.49
C PHE A 7 17.98 -32.61 6.00
N ILE A 8 18.38 -31.65 5.12
CA ILE A 8 18.15 -31.75 3.67
C ILE A 8 18.84 -32.99 3.10
N LYS A 9 20.11 -33.25 3.48
CA LYS A 9 20.86 -34.42 3.05
C LYS A 9 20.16 -35.72 3.45
N SER A 10 19.68 -35.80 4.70
CA SER A 10 18.97 -36.98 5.19
C SER A 10 17.65 -37.16 4.45
N PHE A 11 16.86 -36.09 4.29
CA PHE A 11 15.57 -36.12 3.58
C PHE A 11 15.75 -36.63 2.14
N ILE A 12 16.66 -36.02 1.37
CA ILE A 12 16.95 -36.41 -0.01
C ILE A 12 17.42 -37.88 -0.05
N SER A 13 18.33 -38.28 0.85
CA SER A 13 18.86 -39.64 0.89
C SER A 13 17.78 -40.68 1.16
N TYR A 14 16.88 -40.44 2.11
CA TYR A 14 15.78 -41.36 2.39
C TYR A 14 14.78 -41.43 1.23
N THR A 15 14.42 -40.31 0.62
CA THR A 15 13.54 -40.24 -0.54
C THR A 15 14.11 -41.04 -1.72
N LEU A 16 15.40 -40.82 -2.03
CA LEU A 16 16.08 -41.57 -3.10
C LEU A 16 16.17 -43.07 -2.81
N LYS A 17 16.44 -43.47 -1.55
CA LYS A 17 16.44 -44.89 -1.17
C LYS A 17 15.07 -45.54 -1.33
N ILE A 18 14.00 -44.86 -0.93
CA ILE A 18 12.63 -45.38 -1.09
C ILE A 18 12.31 -45.55 -2.58
N LEU A 19 12.63 -44.54 -3.42
CA LEU A 19 12.42 -44.62 -4.87
C LEU A 19 13.22 -45.77 -5.49
N LEU A 20 14.48 -45.95 -5.10
CA LEU A 20 15.34 -47.01 -5.57
C LEU A 20 14.78 -48.40 -5.23
N VAL A 21 14.32 -48.60 -3.98
CA VAL A 21 13.68 -49.85 -3.53
C VAL A 21 12.42 -50.15 -4.34
N LEU A 22 11.59 -49.13 -4.60
CA LEU A 22 10.37 -49.31 -5.42
C LEU A 22 10.70 -49.69 -6.86
N ILE A 23 11.72 -49.07 -7.48
CA ILE A 23 12.18 -49.42 -8.85
C ILE A 23 12.69 -50.86 -8.90
N ILE A 24 13.53 -51.25 -7.94
CA ILE A 24 14.07 -52.62 -7.86
C ILE A 24 12.95 -53.65 -7.65
N ALA A 25 12.01 -53.37 -6.75
CA ALA A 25 10.87 -54.26 -6.48
C ALA A 25 10.00 -54.47 -7.74
N GLY A 26 9.72 -53.42 -8.50
CA GLY A 26 8.99 -53.51 -9.75
C GLY A 26 9.74 -54.22 -10.87
N SER A 27 11.03 -53.94 -11.02
CA SER A 27 11.82 -54.47 -12.13
C SER A 27 12.29 -55.91 -11.91
N TYR A 28 12.71 -56.22 -10.69
CA TYR A 28 13.36 -57.52 -10.39
C TYR A 28 12.38 -58.57 -9.92
N TRP A 29 11.44 -58.19 -9.06
CA TRP A 29 10.47 -59.14 -8.50
C TRP A 29 9.14 -59.17 -9.25
N LYS A 30 9.00 -58.36 -10.34
CA LYS A 30 7.78 -58.25 -11.16
C LYS A 30 6.52 -58.07 -10.32
N LEU A 31 6.65 -57.37 -9.17
CA LEU A 31 5.52 -57.08 -8.30
C LEU A 31 4.57 -56.11 -9.01
N GLU A 32 3.27 -56.36 -8.90
CA GLU A 32 2.28 -55.36 -9.32
C GLU A 32 2.35 -54.15 -8.42
N LEU A 33 2.99 -53.08 -8.91
CA LEU A 33 3.21 -51.84 -8.16
C LEU A 33 2.01 -50.90 -8.21
N SER A 34 0.91 -51.29 -8.87
CA SER A 34 -0.29 -50.43 -9.04
C SER A 34 -0.85 -49.91 -7.70
N GLY A 35 -0.96 -50.82 -6.70
CA GLY A 35 -1.41 -50.47 -5.36
C GLY A 35 -0.44 -49.56 -4.62
N LEU A 36 0.87 -49.81 -4.75
CA LEU A 36 1.91 -48.93 -4.14
C LEU A 36 1.97 -47.57 -4.82
N ALA A 37 1.82 -47.51 -6.14
CA ALA A 37 1.74 -46.26 -6.87
C ALA A 37 0.55 -45.39 -6.41
N ALA A 38 -0.61 -46.02 -6.15
CA ALA A 38 -1.77 -45.30 -5.62
C ALA A 38 -1.52 -44.73 -4.22
N ILE A 39 -0.84 -45.49 -3.34
CA ILE A 39 -0.45 -44.99 -1.99
C ILE A 39 0.52 -43.82 -2.08
N VAL A 40 1.56 -43.94 -2.93
CA VAL A 40 2.55 -42.88 -3.11
C VAL A 40 1.90 -41.63 -3.71
N ALA A 41 1.00 -41.79 -4.68
CA ALA A 41 0.26 -40.68 -5.28
C ALA A 41 -0.64 -39.99 -4.22
N SER A 42 -1.37 -40.74 -3.42
CA SER A 42 -2.20 -40.21 -2.35
C SER A 42 -1.39 -39.46 -1.28
N ALA A 43 -0.23 -40.01 -0.88
CA ALA A 43 0.70 -39.37 0.03
C ALA A 43 1.27 -38.06 -0.59
N GLY A 44 1.59 -38.10 -1.90
CA GLY A 44 2.05 -36.89 -2.63
C GLY A 44 1.02 -35.77 -2.65
N VAL A 45 -0.26 -36.13 -2.87
CA VAL A 45 -1.37 -35.15 -2.80
C VAL A 45 -1.50 -34.60 -1.38
N ALA A 46 -1.47 -35.43 -0.35
CA ALA A 46 -1.56 -35.00 1.04
C ALA A 46 -0.42 -34.03 1.43
N ILE A 47 0.81 -34.34 1.03
CA ILE A 47 1.98 -33.47 1.25
C ILE A 47 1.84 -32.17 0.46
N GLY A 48 1.40 -32.24 -0.81
CA GLY A 48 1.17 -31.06 -1.64
C GLY A 48 0.15 -30.09 -1.01
N LEU A 49 -0.96 -30.65 -0.48
CA LEU A 49 -1.97 -29.85 0.24
C LEU A 49 -1.41 -29.26 1.54
N ALA A 50 -0.62 -30.03 2.30
CA ALA A 50 0.02 -29.54 3.52
C ALA A 50 1.03 -28.41 3.26
N LEU A 51 1.71 -28.43 2.11
CA LEU A 51 2.71 -27.42 1.71
C LEU A 51 2.13 -26.31 0.82
N GLN A 52 0.83 -26.35 0.50
CA GLN A 52 0.17 -25.42 -0.43
C GLN A 52 0.47 -23.94 -0.11
N GLY A 53 0.40 -23.55 1.17
CA GLY A 53 0.67 -22.18 1.59
C GLY A 53 2.12 -21.75 1.33
N SER A 54 3.08 -22.61 1.63
CA SER A 54 4.51 -22.34 1.39
C SER A 54 4.81 -22.26 -0.11
N LEU A 55 4.25 -23.18 -0.89
CA LEU A 55 4.42 -23.19 -2.34
C LEU A 55 3.79 -21.97 -3.00
N SER A 56 2.63 -21.52 -2.53
CA SER A 56 1.99 -20.29 -2.97
C SER A 56 2.86 -19.05 -2.69
N ASN A 57 3.48 -19.00 -1.51
CA ASN A 57 4.38 -17.89 -1.16
C ASN A 57 5.68 -17.92 -1.98
N PHE A 58 6.23 -19.09 -2.23
CA PHE A 58 7.39 -19.25 -3.11
C PHE A 58 7.07 -18.77 -4.54
N ALA A 59 5.96 -19.23 -5.11
CA ALA A 59 5.49 -18.81 -6.43
C ALA A 59 5.21 -17.29 -6.47
N GLY A 60 4.58 -16.74 -5.40
CA GLY A 60 4.36 -15.31 -5.25
C GLY A 60 5.65 -14.50 -5.27
N GLY A 61 6.68 -14.93 -4.53
CA GLY A 61 8.00 -14.31 -4.56
C GLY A 61 8.63 -14.31 -5.94
N PHE A 62 8.56 -15.43 -6.65
CA PHE A 62 9.04 -15.53 -8.02
C PHE A 62 8.30 -14.57 -8.98
N ILE A 63 6.97 -14.50 -8.88
CA ILE A 63 6.13 -13.58 -9.67
C ILE A 63 6.49 -12.12 -9.39
N ILE A 64 6.66 -11.75 -8.13
CA ILE A 64 7.05 -10.40 -7.73
C ILE A 64 8.40 -10.01 -8.38
N LEU A 65 9.39 -10.89 -8.31
CA LEU A 65 10.72 -10.64 -8.88
C LEU A 65 10.71 -10.58 -10.42
N LEU A 66 9.83 -11.35 -11.06
CA LEU A 66 9.70 -11.41 -12.52
C LEU A 66 8.94 -10.20 -13.08
N LEU A 67 7.74 -9.92 -12.54
CA LEU A 67 6.86 -8.85 -13.03
C LEU A 67 7.15 -7.48 -12.41
N ARG A 68 7.80 -7.45 -11.25
CA ARG A 68 8.22 -6.24 -10.53
C ARG A 68 7.10 -5.21 -10.33
N PRO A 69 5.95 -5.58 -9.76
CA PRO A 69 4.91 -4.61 -9.42
C PRO A 69 5.41 -3.56 -8.42
N PHE A 70 6.42 -3.92 -7.64
CA PHE A 70 7.22 -3.06 -6.78
C PHE A 70 8.65 -3.61 -6.69
N LYS A 71 9.57 -2.81 -6.19
CA LYS A 71 10.98 -3.16 -5.99
C LYS A 71 11.44 -2.75 -4.59
N VAL A 72 12.60 -3.21 -4.17
CA VAL A 72 13.26 -2.77 -2.94
C VAL A 72 13.48 -1.26 -2.99
N GLY A 73 13.11 -0.56 -1.93
CA GLY A 73 13.12 0.89 -1.82
C GLY A 73 11.78 1.57 -2.13
N ASP A 74 10.81 0.89 -2.75
CA ASP A 74 9.48 1.46 -2.98
C ASP A 74 8.68 1.55 -1.67
N TYR A 75 7.91 2.63 -1.51
CA TYR A 75 6.92 2.75 -0.45
C TYR A 75 5.58 2.21 -0.95
N ILE A 76 5.10 1.15 -0.31
CA ILE A 76 3.87 0.45 -0.71
C ILE A 76 2.89 0.33 0.45
N GLN A 77 1.61 0.20 0.10
CA GLN A 77 0.53 -0.11 1.04
C GLN A 77 -0.23 -1.34 0.56
N THR A 78 -0.49 -2.27 1.48
CA THR A 78 -1.29 -3.47 1.23
C THR A 78 -2.14 -3.78 2.46
N GLY A 79 -3.47 -3.83 2.27
CA GLY A 79 -4.40 -3.94 3.40
C GLY A 79 -4.20 -2.80 4.39
N GLN A 80 -3.93 -3.16 5.65
CA GLN A 80 -3.69 -2.20 6.74
C GLN A 80 -2.21 -1.85 6.95
N PHE A 81 -1.29 -2.46 6.19
CA PHE A 81 0.14 -2.27 6.36
C PHE A 81 0.70 -1.37 5.25
N GLU A 82 1.57 -0.45 5.64
CA GLU A 82 2.32 0.40 4.72
C GLU A 82 3.77 0.55 5.18
N GLY A 83 4.67 0.71 4.24
CA GLY A 83 6.09 0.88 4.54
C GLY A 83 6.97 0.79 3.30
N THR A 84 8.25 1.05 3.50
CA THR A 84 9.28 0.88 2.47
C THR A 84 9.67 -0.58 2.36
N VAL A 85 9.71 -1.11 1.15
CA VAL A 85 10.19 -2.47 0.88
C VAL A 85 11.68 -2.55 1.18
N GLU A 86 12.04 -3.29 2.21
CA GLU A 86 13.43 -3.50 2.63
C GLU A 86 14.05 -4.69 1.90
N GLN A 87 13.30 -5.80 1.83
CA GLN A 87 13.78 -7.03 1.21
C GLN A 87 12.62 -7.85 0.65
N ILE A 88 12.84 -8.46 -0.51
CA ILE A 88 11.97 -9.49 -1.09
C ILE A 88 12.65 -10.84 -0.88
N GLY A 89 12.18 -11.61 0.10
CA GLY A 89 12.68 -12.94 0.42
C GLY A 89 11.97 -14.03 -0.38
N VAL A 90 12.34 -15.28 -0.12
CA VAL A 90 11.78 -16.44 -0.82
C VAL A 90 10.28 -16.63 -0.56
N PHE A 91 9.85 -16.44 0.69
CA PHE A 91 8.45 -16.65 1.11
C PHE A 91 7.77 -15.39 1.60
N TYR A 92 8.53 -14.42 2.07
CA TYR A 92 8.05 -13.18 2.67
C TYR A 92 8.79 -11.98 2.10
N THR A 93 8.07 -10.89 1.97
CA THR A 93 8.64 -9.55 1.75
C THR A 93 8.62 -8.79 3.07
N SER A 94 9.72 -8.14 3.43
CA SER A 94 9.80 -7.26 4.60
C SER A 94 9.59 -5.82 4.21
N LEU A 95 8.73 -5.13 4.99
CA LEU A 95 8.52 -3.69 4.91
C LEU A 95 9.02 -3.05 6.20
N THR A 96 9.61 -1.88 6.08
CA THR A 96 9.93 -1.01 7.23
C THR A 96 8.93 0.15 7.24
N THR A 97 8.15 0.25 8.32
CA THR A 97 7.17 1.34 8.49
C THR A 97 7.87 2.67 8.82
N ILE A 98 7.13 3.79 8.72
CA ILE A 98 7.66 5.13 9.03
C ILE A 98 8.17 5.22 10.49
N ASP A 99 7.55 4.49 11.42
CA ASP A 99 7.96 4.40 12.83
C ASP A 99 8.97 3.27 13.10
N ASN A 100 9.66 2.81 12.05
CA ASN A 100 10.78 1.85 12.08
C ASN A 100 10.42 0.46 12.60
N LYS A 101 9.19 -0.01 12.36
CA LYS A 101 8.79 -1.40 12.61
C LYS A 101 8.98 -2.25 11.37
N VAL A 102 9.32 -3.51 11.54
CA VAL A 102 9.41 -4.48 10.44
C VAL A 102 8.09 -5.25 10.34
N VAL A 103 7.49 -5.25 9.16
CA VAL A 103 6.31 -6.02 8.81
C VAL A 103 6.68 -7.08 7.80
N LEU A 104 6.45 -8.35 8.13
CA LEU A 104 6.68 -9.47 7.23
C LEU A 104 5.36 -9.88 6.57
N ILE A 105 5.29 -9.77 5.26
CA ILE A 105 4.09 -10.08 4.48
C ILE A 105 4.36 -11.28 3.60
N PRO A 106 3.50 -12.33 3.63
CA PRO A 106 3.62 -13.47 2.74
C PRO A 106 3.57 -13.05 1.27
N ASN A 107 4.52 -13.52 0.44
CA ASN A 107 4.59 -13.14 -0.97
C ASN A 107 3.33 -13.51 -1.77
N GLY A 108 2.69 -14.64 -1.42
CA GLY A 108 1.42 -15.04 -2.03
C GLY A 108 0.30 -14.01 -1.83
N SER A 109 0.27 -13.35 -0.67
CA SER A 109 -0.70 -12.28 -0.40
C SER A 109 -0.41 -11.03 -1.23
N LEU A 110 0.87 -10.68 -1.42
CA LEU A 110 1.27 -9.52 -2.22
C LEU A 110 1.06 -9.76 -3.72
N SER A 111 1.34 -10.97 -4.22
CA SER A 111 1.20 -11.28 -5.65
C SER A 111 -0.25 -11.42 -6.10
N ASN A 112 -1.15 -11.84 -5.20
CA ASN A 112 -2.56 -12.09 -5.50
C ASN A 112 -3.50 -11.00 -4.98
N GLY A 113 -3.01 -10.10 -4.11
CA GLY A 113 -3.78 -9.03 -3.50
C GLY A 113 -3.67 -7.69 -4.23
N SER A 114 -4.50 -6.74 -3.80
CA SER A 114 -4.34 -5.35 -4.21
C SER A 114 -3.25 -4.67 -3.40
N LEU A 115 -2.41 -3.90 -4.06
CA LEU A 115 -1.42 -3.04 -3.42
C LEU A 115 -1.41 -1.65 -4.06
N VAL A 116 -1.05 -0.65 -3.27
CA VAL A 116 -0.78 0.71 -3.76
C VAL A 116 0.73 0.92 -3.70
N ASN A 117 1.33 1.28 -4.83
CA ASN A 117 2.74 1.66 -4.89
C ASN A 117 2.85 3.17 -5.07
N TYR A 118 3.26 3.85 -4.02
CA TYR A 118 3.39 5.31 -3.99
C TYR A 118 4.68 5.81 -4.68
N SER A 119 5.65 4.92 -4.90
CA SER A 119 6.95 5.24 -5.49
C SER A 119 7.05 4.89 -6.98
N ALA A 120 6.03 4.20 -7.54
CA ALA A 120 6.07 3.73 -8.93
C ALA A 120 6.00 4.87 -9.96
N LYS A 121 5.50 6.04 -9.58
CA LYS A 121 5.42 7.23 -10.43
C LYS A 121 6.30 8.33 -9.87
N ASP A 122 6.92 9.09 -10.76
CA ASP A 122 7.81 10.20 -10.40
C ASP A 122 7.05 11.38 -9.79
N THR A 123 5.75 11.50 -10.11
CA THR A 123 4.90 12.57 -9.62
C THR A 123 3.67 12.04 -8.88
N ARG A 124 3.21 12.81 -7.88
CA ARG A 124 2.00 12.56 -7.11
C ARG A 124 1.17 13.82 -7.03
N ARG A 125 -0.15 13.65 -6.84
CA ARG A 125 -1.06 14.76 -6.60
C ARG A 125 -1.33 14.91 -5.11
N VAL A 126 -1.07 16.10 -4.58
CA VAL A 126 -1.48 16.53 -3.25
C VAL A 126 -2.89 17.07 -3.36
N ASP A 127 -3.81 16.52 -2.60
CA ASP A 127 -5.22 16.93 -2.54
C ASP A 127 -5.50 17.51 -1.15
N LEU A 128 -5.87 18.79 -1.09
CA LEU A 128 -6.20 19.51 0.14
C LEU A 128 -7.58 20.13 0.03
N VAL A 129 -8.24 20.30 1.17
CA VAL A 129 -9.53 20.98 1.27
C VAL A 129 -9.41 22.06 2.33
N PHE A 130 -9.79 23.31 1.95
CA PHE A 130 -9.78 24.47 2.83
C PHE A 130 -11.20 24.98 3.00
N ALA A 131 -11.65 25.07 4.24
CA ALA A 131 -12.96 25.54 4.62
C ALA A 131 -12.92 27.04 4.94
N VAL A 132 -13.87 27.82 4.41
CA VAL A 132 -14.04 29.24 4.72
C VAL A 132 -15.49 29.53 5.06
N SER A 133 -15.75 30.67 5.76
CA SER A 133 -17.09 31.12 6.08
C SER A 133 -17.94 31.39 4.83
N TYR A 134 -19.24 31.21 4.91
CA TYR A 134 -20.21 31.62 3.88
C TYR A 134 -20.18 33.11 3.57
N GLU A 135 -19.70 33.95 4.52
CA GLU A 135 -19.56 35.38 4.33
C GLU A 135 -18.29 35.77 3.53
N SER A 136 -17.40 34.79 3.26
CA SER A 136 -16.17 35.05 2.52
C SER A 136 -16.43 35.26 1.03
N ASP A 137 -15.71 36.21 0.44
CA ASP A 137 -15.74 36.39 -1.02
C ASP A 137 -15.03 35.24 -1.72
N ILE A 138 -15.82 34.45 -2.47
CA ILE A 138 -15.37 33.27 -3.21
C ILE A 138 -14.25 33.61 -4.20
N LEU A 139 -14.32 34.76 -4.88
CA LEU A 139 -13.32 35.16 -5.87
C LEU A 139 -12.01 35.56 -5.20
N LYS A 140 -12.09 36.28 -4.07
CA LYS A 140 -10.92 36.64 -3.26
C LYS A 140 -10.23 35.36 -2.74
N VAL A 141 -10.98 34.44 -2.11
CA VAL A 141 -10.43 33.19 -1.59
C VAL A 141 -9.75 32.36 -2.70
N ARG A 142 -10.43 32.20 -3.84
CA ARG A 142 -9.86 31.47 -4.98
C ARG A 142 -8.59 32.13 -5.51
N GLY A 143 -8.55 33.47 -5.57
CA GLY A 143 -7.36 34.21 -5.99
C GLY A 143 -6.18 33.94 -5.07
N ILE A 144 -6.38 34.06 -3.75
CA ILE A 144 -5.35 33.82 -2.74
C ILE A 144 -4.81 32.39 -2.81
N LEU A 145 -5.70 31.39 -2.89
CA LEU A 145 -5.29 29.99 -3.00
C LEU A 145 -4.47 29.73 -4.28
N LYS A 146 -4.86 30.35 -5.40
CA LYS A 146 -4.10 30.26 -6.65
C LYS A 146 -2.73 30.89 -6.53
N ASP A 147 -2.64 32.08 -5.92
CA ASP A 147 -1.37 32.78 -5.71
C ASP A 147 -0.40 31.94 -4.85
N ILE A 148 -0.88 31.36 -3.75
CA ILE A 148 -0.08 30.49 -2.88
C ILE A 148 0.48 29.31 -3.68
N VAL A 149 -0.38 28.62 -4.41
CA VAL A 149 0.00 27.45 -5.21
C VAL A 149 1.03 27.80 -6.29
N GLN A 150 0.84 28.92 -7.00
CA GLN A 150 1.75 29.38 -8.06
C GLN A 150 3.10 29.86 -7.53
N GLN A 151 3.16 30.36 -6.31
CA GLN A 151 4.41 30.82 -5.67
C GLN A 151 5.21 29.69 -5.04
N HIS A 152 4.60 28.52 -4.85
CA HIS A 152 5.27 27.41 -4.19
C HIS A 152 6.21 26.68 -5.15
N ARG A 153 7.51 26.76 -4.91
CA ARG A 153 8.58 26.32 -5.82
C ARG A 153 8.59 24.82 -6.16
N LEU A 154 8.00 23.95 -5.30
CA LEU A 154 7.96 22.50 -5.48
C LEU A 154 6.67 22.02 -6.15
N VAL A 155 5.71 22.90 -6.38
CA VAL A 155 4.50 22.61 -7.16
C VAL A 155 4.87 22.65 -8.64
N LEU A 156 4.42 21.64 -9.39
CA LEU A 156 4.66 21.56 -10.81
C LEU A 156 3.64 22.40 -11.59
N ASP A 157 4.09 23.07 -12.63
CA ASP A 157 3.23 23.86 -13.52
C ASP A 157 2.32 22.97 -14.38
N TYR A 158 2.73 21.75 -14.62
CA TYR A 158 1.99 20.79 -15.43
C TYR A 158 1.99 19.40 -14.77
N PRO A 159 0.83 18.74 -14.65
CA PRO A 159 -0.52 19.25 -14.97
C PRO A 159 -0.90 20.47 -14.14
N GLU A 160 -1.66 21.39 -14.76
CA GLU A 160 -2.05 22.66 -14.13
C GLU A 160 -2.70 22.45 -12.75
N PRO A 161 -2.27 23.19 -11.72
CA PRO A 161 -2.89 23.19 -10.41
C PRO A 161 -4.38 23.56 -10.47
N PHE A 162 -5.20 22.82 -9.74
CA PHE A 162 -6.62 23.08 -9.66
C PHE A 162 -6.99 23.73 -8.33
N VAL A 163 -7.72 24.85 -8.40
CA VAL A 163 -8.32 25.52 -7.24
C VAL A 163 -9.77 25.85 -7.56
N GLY A 164 -10.70 25.28 -6.80
CA GLY A 164 -12.13 25.49 -7.03
C GLY A 164 -12.99 25.20 -5.80
N LEU A 165 -14.20 25.78 -5.80
CA LEU A 165 -15.20 25.44 -4.80
C LEU A 165 -15.61 23.97 -4.99
N LEU A 166 -15.45 23.18 -3.94
CA LEU A 166 -15.74 21.75 -3.93
C LEU A 166 -17.20 21.48 -3.55
N GLU A 167 -17.63 22.12 -2.46
CA GLU A 167 -18.98 21.94 -1.91
C GLU A 167 -19.40 23.12 -1.02
N GLN A 168 -20.70 23.25 -0.82
CA GLN A 168 -21.32 24.08 0.19
C GLN A 168 -21.75 23.15 1.34
N ALA A 169 -20.88 23.08 2.38
CA ALA A 169 -21.09 22.21 3.54
C ALA A 169 -21.99 22.89 4.59
N ASP A 170 -22.35 22.16 5.65
CA ASP A 170 -23.29 22.63 6.68
C ASP A 170 -22.91 23.97 7.31
N SER A 171 -21.61 24.26 7.46
CA SER A 171 -21.12 25.47 8.13
C SER A 171 -19.98 26.16 7.38
N SER A 172 -19.62 25.71 6.19
CA SER A 172 -18.48 26.23 5.44
C SER A 172 -18.65 26.10 3.92
N LEU A 173 -17.91 26.94 3.20
CA LEU A 173 -17.59 26.75 1.79
C LEU A 173 -16.26 26.05 1.69
N ASN A 174 -16.24 24.83 1.13
CA ASN A 174 -15.02 24.03 1.03
C ASN A 174 -14.38 24.20 -0.35
N PHE A 175 -13.11 24.62 -0.37
CA PHE A 175 -12.31 24.75 -1.58
C PHE A 175 -11.36 23.57 -1.72
N ALA A 176 -11.39 22.92 -2.90
CA ALA A 176 -10.38 21.92 -3.25
C ALA A 176 -9.16 22.60 -3.86
N VAL A 177 -7.99 22.23 -3.36
CA VAL A 177 -6.68 22.58 -3.92
C VAL A 177 -6.00 21.28 -4.29
N ARG A 178 -5.69 21.10 -5.58
CA ARG A 178 -5.04 19.91 -6.11
C ARG A 178 -3.81 20.32 -6.89
N VAL A 179 -2.66 19.87 -6.42
CA VAL A 179 -1.37 20.25 -7.01
C VAL A 179 -0.55 19.00 -7.29
N TRP A 180 0.23 19.03 -8.37
CA TRP A 180 1.16 17.97 -8.71
C TRP A 180 2.56 18.34 -8.22
N VAL A 181 3.25 17.33 -7.68
CA VAL A 181 4.60 17.47 -7.11
C VAL A 181 5.43 16.25 -7.46
N ASN A 182 6.75 16.34 -7.36
CA ASN A 182 7.58 15.15 -7.41
C ASN A 182 7.29 14.27 -6.19
N THR A 183 7.31 12.97 -6.37
CA THR A 183 6.96 12.01 -5.31
C THR A 183 7.70 12.22 -3.99
N PRO A 184 9.02 12.52 -3.95
CA PRO A 184 9.73 12.79 -2.71
C PRO A 184 9.25 14.05 -1.97
N ASP A 185 8.71 15.04 -2.70
CA ASP A 185 8.32 16.35 -2.16
C ASP A 185 6.88 16.36 -1.61
N TYR A 186 6.15 15.22 -1.71
CA TYR A 186 4.73 15.14 -1.38
C TYR A 186 4.40 15.67 0.01
N TRP A 187 5.08 15.18 1.03
CA TRP A 187 4.79 15.56 2.40
C TRP A 187 5.26 16.96 2.74
N THR A 188 6.37 17.42 2.14
CA THR A 188 6.84 18.80 2.28
C THR A 188 5.78 19.76 1.76
N VAL A 189 5.33 19.59 0.52
CA VAL A 189 4.31 20.46 -0.06
C VAL A 189 2.97 20.37 0.67
N TYR A 190 2.60 19.16 1.14
CA TYR A 190 1.38 18.97 1.90
C TYR A 190 1.33 19.84 3.16
N PHE A 191 2.40 19.81 3.96
CA PHE A 191 2.47 20.59 5.21
C PHE A 191 2.70 22.07 4.95
N ASP A 192 3.55 22.43 3.99
CA ASP A 192 3.81 23.82 3.63
C ASP A 192 2.53 24.53 3.20
N LEU A 193 1.72 23.91 2.33
CA LEU A 193 0.45 24.50 1.88
C LEU A 193 -0.57 24.63 3.00
N LEU A 194 -0.64 23.66 3.92
CA LEU A 194 -1.53 23.76 5.09
C LEU A 194 -1.19 24.96 5.96
N GLU A 195 0.10 25.17 6.24
CA GLU A 195 0.57 26.27 7.06
C GLU A 195 0.43 27.61 6.34
N GLU A 196 0.89 27.71 5.09
CA GLU A 196 0.88 28.95 4.32
C GLU A 196 -0.53 29.46 4.06
N VAL A 197 -1.48 28.57 3.73
CA VAL A 197 -2.89 28.95 3.56
C VAL A 197 -3.46 29.52 4.87
N LYS A 198 -3.17 28.90 6.03
CA LYS A 198 -3.64 29.41 7.31
C LYS A 198 -3.08 30.81 7.59
N LEU A 199 -1.78 31.00 7.42
CA LEU A 199 -1.12 32.30 7.64
C LEU A 199 -1.65 33.37 6.69
N ARG A 200 -1.89 33.02 5.43
CA ARG A 200 -2.41 33.94 4.43
C ARG A 200 -3.87 34.30 4.69
N PHE A 201 -4.70 33.34 5.10
CA PHE A 201 -6.09 33.59 5.46
C PHE A 201 -6.19 34.54 6.65
N ASP A 202 -5.35 34.35 7.68
CA ASP A 202 -5.32 35.28 8.83
C ASP A 202 -4.92 36.69 8.40
N LYS A 203 -3.91 36.84 7.55
CA LYS A 203 -3.47 38.14 7.03
C LYS A 203 -4.52 38.85 6.19
N GLU A 204 -5.29 38.08 5.42
CA GLU A 204 -6.31 38.61 4.50
C GLU A 204 -7.71 38.70 5.13
N GLU A 205 -7.81 38.43 6.46
CA GLU A 205 -9.04 38.43 7.24
C GLU A 205 -10.11 37.48 6.71
N ILE A 206 -9.68 36.31 6.14
CA ILE A 206 -10.57 35.25 5.73
C ILE A 206 -10.88 34.37 6.93
N SER A 207 -12.17 34.31 7.30
CA SER A 207 -12.61 33.51 8.45
C SER A 207 -12.72 32.04 8.12
N ILE A 208 -12.09 31.20 8.97
CA ILE A 208 -12.30 29.75 9.01
C ILE A 208 -13.41 29.50 10.04
N PRO A 209 -14.60 29.02 9.62
CA PRO A 209 -15.75 28.98 10.51
C PRO A 209 -15.64 27.85 11.53
N TYR A 210 -16.11 28.12 12.75
CA TYR A 210 -16.51 27.07 13.68
C TYR A 210 -17.86 26.48 13.28
N PRO A 211 -18.27 25.32 13.81
CA PRO A 211 -19.62 24.80 13.58
C PRO A 211 -20.68 25.87 13.94
N GLN A 212 -21.60 26.14 13.00
CA GLN A 212 -22.64 27.14 13.15
C GLN A 212 -23.97 26.47 13.54
N ILE A 213 -24.71 27.09 14.44
CA ILE A 213 -26.02 26.62 14.91
C ILE A 213 -26.97 27.81 14.97
N ASP A 214 -28.11 27.70 14.30
CA ASP A 214 -29.19 28.67 14.41
C ASP A 214 -30.11 28.35 15.60
N LEU A 215 -30.23 29.27 16.56
CA LEU A 215 -31.07 29.12 17.74
C LEU A 215 -32.36 29.93 17.61
N HIS A 216 -33.49 29.27 17.51
CA HIS A 216 -34.82 29.89 17.54
C HIS A 216 -35.40 29.85 18.96
N LEU A 217 -35.28 30.93 19.70
CA LEU A 217 -35.86 31.06 21.06
C LEU A 217 -37.35 31.43 20.95
N LYS A 218 -38.26 30.51 21.32
CA LYS A 218 -39.68 30.81 21.46
C LYS A 218 -39.92 31.31 22.88
N GLN A 219 -40.31 32.59 23.03
CA GLN A 219 -40.82 33.11 24.32
C GLN A 219 -42.17 32.42 24.61
N MET A 220 -42.28 31.66 25.68
CA MET A 220 -43.57 31.28 26.25
C MET A 220 -44.20 32.50 26.88
N ILE A 221 -45.20 33.09 26.20
CA ILE A 221 -46.06 34.11 26.78
C ILE A 221 -46.86 33.41 27.88
N LYS A 222 -46.70 33.84 29.17
CA LYS A 222 -47.54 33.42 30.28
C LYS A 222 -48.88 34.09 30.18
#